data_27d2295950329f90a7fad0832cde25e5
#
_entry.id   27d2295950329f90a7fad0832cde25e5
#
_cell.length_a   1.000
_cell.length_b   1.000
_cell.length_c   1.000
_cell.angle_alpha   90.00
_cell.angle_beta   90.00
_cell.angle_gamma   90.00
#
_symmetry.space_group_name_H-M   'P 1'
#
loop_
_entity.id
_entity.type
_entity.pdbx_description
1 polymer ?
#
loop_
_entity_poly.entity_id
_entity_poly.type
_entity_poly.pdbx_seq_one_letter_code
_entity_poly.pdbx_strand_id
1 'polypeptide(L)'
;MIHPIDLTTAAQSLETHFGSPFAASRHGGEQQFTAVLHHQFGLTEPAAGSVVTALVRRQALRWVSAYGVAQPCPGTLELCGQWLIQPDRVQEW
;
A
#
# COMPACT_ATOMS: atom_id res chain seq x y z
N MET A 1 -15.08 8.49 10.66
CA MET A 1 -14.50 9.39 9.64
C MET A 1 -14.84 8.85 8.26
N ILE A 2 -15.29 9.70 7.36
CA ILE A 2 -15.61 9.32 5.99
C ILE A 2 -14.37 9.54 5.13
N HIS A 3 -13.93 8.49 4.45
CA HIS A 3 -12.83 8.62 3.50
C HIS A 3 -13.35 9.14 2.16
N PRO A 4 -12.51 9.85 1.37
CA PRO A 4 -12.95 10.42 0.09
C PRO A 4 -13.29 9.36 -0.96
N ILE A 5 -12.83 8.12 -0.78
CA ILE A 5 -13.16 7.00 -1.66
C ILE A 5 -13.40 5.75 -0.81
N ASP A 6 -14.08 4.76 -1.41
CA ASP A 6 -14.25 3.47 -0.79
C ASP A 6 -12.89 2.77 -0.67
N LEU A 7 -12.57 2.30 0.54
CA LEU A 7 -11.29 1.63 0.79
C LEU A 7 -11.13 0.35 -0.04
N THR A 8 -12.21 -0.39 -0.24
CA THR A 8 -12.17 -1.59 -1.07
C THR A 8 -11.80 -1.24 -2.51
N THR A 9 -12.40 -0.18 -3.07
CA THR A 9 -12.08 0.30 -4.40
C THR A 9 -10.62 0.73 -4.50
N ALA A 10 -10.12 1.44 -3.49
CA ALA A 10 -8.72 1.86 -3.46
C ALA A 10 -7.79 0.66 -3.45
N ALA A 11 -8.06 -0.33 -2.62
CA ALA A 11 -7.23 -1.52 -2.54
C ALA A 11 -7.26 -2.32 -3.83
N GLN A 12 -8.43 -2.47 -4.45
CA GLN A 12 -8.54 -3.16 -5.74
C GLN A 12 -7.76 -2.45 -6.84
N SER A 13 -7.79 -1.13 -6.85
CA SER A 13 -7.03 -0.34 -7.81
C SER A 13 -5.52 -0.55 -7.63
N LEU A 14 -5.05 -0.57 -6.39
CA LEU A 14 -3.65 -0.83 -6.11
C LEU A 14 -3.24 -2.23 -6.53
N GLU A 15 -4.08 -3.23 -6.27
CA GLU A 15 -3.80 -4.60 -6.69
C GLU A 15 -3.71 -4.71 -8.21
N THR A 16 -4.61 -4.05 -8.92
CA THR A 16 -4.62 -4.04 -10.38
C THR A 16 -3.38 -3.37 -10.94
N HIS A 17 -2.94 -2.27 -10.30
CA HIS A 17 -1.81 -1.49 -10.79
C HIS A 17 -0.46 -2.16 -10.51
N PHE A 18 -0.28 -2.68 -9.30
CA PHE A 18 1.02 -3.22 -8.87
C PHE A 18 1.08 -4.75 -8.90
N GLY A 19 -0.05 -5.41 -8.74
CA GLY A 19 -0.08 -6.85 -8.52
C GLY A 19 0.21 -7.19 -7.05
N SER A 20 0.02 -8.44 -6.69
CA SER A 20 0.28 -8.92 -5.33
C SER A 20 0.97 -10.29 -5.44
N PRO A 21 2.17 -10.44 -4.88
CA PRO A 21 2.92 -9.46 -4.09
C PRO A 21 3.60 -8.38 -4.94
N PHE A 22 3.83 -7.23 -4.31
CA PHE A 22 4.53 -6.10 -4.93
C PHE A 22 5.85 -5.87 -4.20
N ALA A 23 6.96 -6.03 -4.91
CA ALA A 23 8.29 -5.91 -4.31
C ALA A 23 8.67 -4.45 -4.15
N ALA A 24 8.87 -4.01 -2.90
CA ALA A 24 9.27 -2.65 -2.58
C ALA A 24 9.73 -2.56 -1.14
N SER A 25 10.43 -1.47 -0.79
CA SER A 25 10.67 -1.16 0.60
C SER A 25 9.36 -0.71 1.26
N ARG A 26 9.32 -0.74 2.59
CA ARG A 26 8.12 -0.34 3.32
C ARG A 26 7.72 1.09 3.00
N HIS A 27 8.65 2.01 3.12
CA HIS A 27 8.38 3.43 2.89
C HIS A 27 8.14 3.72 1.41
N GLY A 28 8.98 3.16 0.53
CA GLY A 28 8.84 3.36 -0.91
C GLY A 28 7.52 2.83 -1.44
N GLY A 29 7.05 1.69 -0.94
CA GLY A 29 5.75 1.16 -1.31
C GLY A 29 4.61 2.07 -0.90
N GLU A 30 4.64 2.59 0.33
CA GLU A 30 3.62 3.53 0.79
C GLU A 30 3.59 4.79 -0.07
N GLN A 31 4.75 5.32 -0.46
CA GLN A 31 4.82 6.48 -1.34
C GLN A 31 4.21 6.18 -2.71
N GLN A 32 4.47 5.01 -3.26
CA GLN A 32 3.92 4.63 -4.56
C GLN A 32 2.40 4.44 -4.50
N PHE A 33 1.89 3.84 -3.42
CA PHE A 33 0.44 3.72 -3.24
C PHE A 33 -0.22 5.10 -3.15
N THR A 34 0.38 6.00 -2.40
CA THR A 34 -0.12 7.38 -2.26
C THR A 34 -0.14 8.07 -3.64
N ALA A 35 0.93 7.93 -4.42
CA ALA A 35 1.02 8.56 -5.74
C ALA A 35 -0.06 8.03 -6.68
N VAL A 36 -0.30 6.71 -6.70
CA VAL A 36 -1.33 6.12 -7.55
C VAL A 36 -2.72 6.62 -7.17
N LEU A 37 -3.04 6.65 -5.88
CA LEU A 37 -4.34 7.14 -5.43
C LEU A 37 -4.51 8.62 -5.74
N HIS A 38 -3.45 9.41 -5.60
CA HIS A 38 -3.46 10.81 -5.97
C HIS A 38 -3.79 11.00 -7.45
N HIS A 39 -3.15 10.22 -8.33
CA HIS A 39 -3.35 10.33 -9.77
C HIS A 39 -4.68 9.76 -10.24
N GLN A 40 -5.05 8.57 -9.77
CA GLN A 40 -6.23 7.87 -10.31
C GLN A 40 -7.55 8.43 -9.79
N PHE A 41 -7.56 8.91 -8.56
CA PHE A 41 -8.80 9.37 -7.94
C PHE A 41 -8.83 10.87 -7.70
N GLY A 42 -7.78 11.59 -8.10
CA GLY A 42 -7.72 13.03 -7.91
C GLY A 42 -7.65 13.47 -6.46
N LEU A 43 -7.19 12.61 -5.57
CA LEU A 43 -7.06 12.94 -4.15
C LEU A 43 -5.85 13.83 -3.91
N THR A 44 -5.95 14.70 -2.88
CA THR A 44 -4.76 15.40 -2.42
C THR A 44 -3.78 14.41 -1.81
N GLU A 45 -2.50 14.79 -1.71
CA GLU A 45 -1.51 13.92 -1.08
C GLU A 45 -1.88 13.53 0.35
N PRO A 46 -2.33 14.46 1.22
CA PRO A 46 -2.77 14.08 2.56
C PRO A 46 -3.96 13.12 2.55
N ALA A 47 -4.93 13.32 1.66
CA ALA A 47 -6.08 12.44 1.56
C ALA A 47 -5.67 11.04 1.09
N ALA A 48 -4.82 10.95 0.07
CA ALA A 48 -4.31 9.69 -0.41
C ALA A 48 -3.50 8.97 0.67
N GLY A 49 -2.67 9.70 1.41
CA GLY A 49 -1.91 9.14 2.53
C GLY A 49 -2.82 8.59 3.63
N SER A 50 -3.92 9.28 3.92
CA SER A 50 -4.91 8.81 4.90
C SER A 50 -5.55 7.50 4.46
N VAL A 51 -5.86 7.36 3.17
CA VAL A 51 -6.42 6.13 2.63
C VAL A 51 -5.42 4.98 2.77
N VAL A 52 -4.15 5.22 2.42
CA VAL A 52 -3.10 4.20 2.56
C VAL A 52 -2.96 3.78 4.02
N THR A 53 -2.93 4.74 4.95
CA THR A 53 -2.85 4.45 6.38
C THR A 53 -4.03 3.60 6.85
N ALA A 54 -5.24 3.92 6.40
CA ALA A 54 -6.43 3.15 6.76
C ALA A 54 -6.34 1.71 6.22
N LEU A 55 -5.83 1.53 5.01
CA LEU A 55 -5.65 0.20 4.42
C LEU A 55 -4.62 -0.62 5.19
N VAL A 56 -3.54 0.01 5.62
CA VAL A 56 -2.52 -0.67 6.45
C VAL A 56 -3.11 -1.09 7.77
N ARG A 57 -3.89 -0.23 8.42
CA ARG A 57 -4.55 -0.55 9.69
C ARG A 57 -5.52 -1.72 9.58
N ARG A 58 -6.19 -1.85 8.45
CA ARG A 58 -7.12 -2.96 8.18
C ARG A 58 -6.44 -4.20 7.65
N GLN A 59 -5.11 -4.15 7.51
CA GLN A 59 -4.29 -5.25 6.98
C GLN A 59 -4.61 -5.59 5.52
N ALA A 60 -5.28 -4.69 4.81
CA ALA A 60 -5.45 -4.81 3.37
C ALA A 60 -4.14 -4.56 2.62
N LEU A 61 -3.23 -3.81 3.22
CA LEU A 61 -1.85 -3.64 2.76
C LEU A 61 -0.92 -4.13 3.86
N ARG A 62 -0.13 -5.16 3.57
CA ARG A 62 0.83 -5.72 4.53
C ARG A 62 2.21 -5.79 3.89
N TRP A 63 3.19 -5.31 4.63
CA TRP A 63 4.59 -5.45 4.21
C TRP A 63 5.23 -6.60 4.98
N VAL A 64 5.93 -7.48 4.24
CA VAL A 64 6.67 -8.58 4.83
C VAL A 64 8.09 -8.56 4.28
N SER A 65 9.06 -8.95 5.12
CA SER A 65 10.43 -9.03 4.67
C SER A 65 10.61 -10.19 3.69
N ALA A 66 11.45 -9.96 2.66
CA ALA A 66 11.71 -10.98 1.66
C ALA A 66 12.44 -12.16 2.31
N TYR A 67 12.00 -13.38 1.97
CA TYR A 67 12.66 -14.62 2.43
C TYR A 67 12.76 -14.75 3.93
N GLY A 68 11.91 -14.06 4.70
CA GLY A 68 11.96 -14.13 6.15
C GLY A 68 13.15 -13.42 6.79
N VAL A 69 14.01 -12.80 5.99
CA VAL A 69 15.17 -12.05 6.47
C VAL A 69 15.14 -10.66 5.84
N ALA A 70 15.20 -9.63 6.67
CA ALA A 70 15.25 -8.27 6.18
C ALA A 70 16.63 -7.99 5.56
N GLN A 71 16.64 -7.57 4.30
CA GLN A 71 17.86 -7.25 3.60
C GLN A 71 17.78 -5.83 3.04
N PRO A 72 18.90 -5.08 3.01
CA PRO A 72 18.91 -3.75 2.42
C PRO A 72 18.61 -3.81 0.93
N CYS A 73 17.82 -2.87 0.45
CA CYS A 73 17.63 -2.69 -0.98
C CYS A 73 18.91 -2.19 -1.62
N PRO A 74 19.25 -2.64 -2.83
CA PRO A 74 20.43 -2.12 -3.52
C PRO A 74 20.35 -0.60 -3.68
N GLY A 75 21.40 0.09 -3.27
CA GLY A 75 21.49 1.54 -3.41
C GLY A 75 20.72 2.36 -2.39
N THR A 76 20.12 1.73 -1.39
CA THR A 76 19.41 2.45 -0.33
C THR A 76 19.73 1.86 1.04
N LEU A 77 19.36 2.59 2.11
CA LEU A 77 19.45 2.08 3.48
C LEU A 77 18.16 1.39 3.92
N GLU A 78 17.13 1.40 3.07
CA GLU A 78 15.84 0.79 3.40
C GLU A 78 15.90 -0.73 3.19
N LEU A 79 15.07 -1.44 3.95
CA LEU A 79 14.96 -2.89 3.85
C LEU A 79 14.02 -3.27 2.72
N CYS A 80 14.42 -4.23 1.91
CA CYS A 80 13.58 -4.79 0.87
C CYS A 80 12.58 -5.79 1.44
N GLY A 81 11.42 -5.85 0.83
CA GLY A 81 10.39 -6.79 1.20
C GLY A 81 9.32 -6.84 0.11
N GLN A 82 8.15 -7.32 0.49
CA GLN A 82 7.01 -7.43 -0.41
C GLN A 82 5.77 -6.85 0.26
N TRP A 83 4.96 -6.16 -0.54
CA TRP A 83 3.64 -5.71 -0.11
C TRP A 83 2.60 -6.72 -0.59
N LEU A 84 1.76 -7.16 0.33
CA LEU A 84 0.60 -7.98 0.01
C LEU A 84 -0.62 -7.09 -0.02
N ILE A 85 -1.32 -7.09 -1.14
CA ILE A 85 -2.50 -6.25 -1.35
C ILE A 85 -3.71 -7.17 -1.32
N GLN A 86 -4.55 -7.03 -0.30
CA GLN A 86 -5.68 -7.92 -0.04
C GLN A 86 -6.96 -7.12 0.14
N PRO A 87 -7.64 -6.76 -0.96
CA PRO A 87 -8.82 -5.89 -0.89
C PRO A 87 -9.95 -6.43 -0.02
N ASP A 88 -10.12 -7.74 0.03
CA ASP A 88 -11.16 -8.38 0.84
C ASP A 88 -10.95 -8.20 2.34
N ARG A 89 -9.74 -7.88 2.78
CA ARG A 89 -9.45 -7.60 4.18
C ARG A 89 -10.02 -6.28 4.66
N VAL A 90 -10.35 -5.37 3.76
CA VAL A 90 -10.94 -4.08 4.12
C VAL A 90 -12.22 -4.27 4.92
N GLN A 91 -13.00 -5.31 4.65
CA GLN A 91 -14.29 -5.56 5.29
C GLN A 91 -14.20 -6.46 6.51
N GLU A 92 -13.04 -6.93 6.86
CA GLU A 92 -12.86 -7.74 8.06
C GLU A 92 -12.73 -6.87 9.30
N TRP A 93 -13.45 -7.27 10.35
CA TRP A 93 -13.45 -6.60 11.66
C TRP A 93 -13.16 -7.56 12.77
#